data_e77034c8ad54596dbbb4a762185a6e5d
#
_entry.id   e77034c8ad54596dbbb4a762185a6e5d
#
_cell.length_a   1.000
_cell.length_b   1.000
_cell.length_c   1.000
_cell.angle_alpha   90.00
_cell.angle_beta   90.00
_cell.angle_gamma   90.00
#
_symmetry.space_group_name_H-M   'P 1'
#
loop_
_entity.id
_entity.type
_entity.pdbx_description
1 polymer ?
#
loop_
_entity_poly.entity_id
_entity_poly.type
_entity_poly.pdbx_seq_one_letter_code
_entity_poly.pdbx_strand_id
1 'polypeptide(L)'
;MNTKIDKVKGVNLGNWLVLEKWMSPELFAGTTAEDEYYLPTQLSKEVYEARIRQHRAEYISERDFVYIKSLGLNSVRIPVPYFIFGDRVPFIGCIEELDKAFNWAERYGLSILIDLHTAPDSQNGFDNGGISGVCKWSSEPEEVEFVLTVLERLAHRYGERKGLWGIQIINEPVSEDLWDMVQKRYPPVDSKKAEGSGPVTSKFLREFYVKAYDRLRKYLPKEKYVVFHDGFRLKEWKDFMREDRFENVVLDTHQYLMVAEMQGAEQTLDSYVKFIKDVYEEDVKEMQEYFPVICGEWCLFNSLACGRDTKGGRSVLNGKMEDITKVLSDEEKKHIYKTLCKAQLKAWNKGSGYYYWSYKLLTDTVNTKGWEGWDSWDLGRSAAFEWFETE
;
A
#
# COMPACT_ATOMS: atom_id res chain seq x y z
N MET A 1 13.11 17.52 18.64
CA MET A 1 14.29 17.64 17.73
C MET A 1 14.04 16.71 16.55
N ASN A 2 13.92 17.22 15.31
CA ASN A 2 13.79 16.34 14.14
C ASN A 2 15.11 15.61 13.94
N THR A 3 15.22 14.38 14.40
CA THR A 3 16.31 13.49 14.04
C THR A 3 16.29 13.31 12.52
N LYS A 4 17.41 13.61 11.87
CA LYS A 4 17.55 13.45 10.42
C LYS A 4 17.41 11.96 10.10
N ILE A 5 16.29 11.56 9.51
CA ILE A 5 16.05 10.18 9.08
C ILE A 5 16.86 9.93 7.80
N ASP A 6 17.53 8.80 7.72
CA ASP A 6 18.07 8.32 6.45
C ASP A 6 16.90 8.04 5.50
N LYS A 7 16.93 8.67 4.33
CA LYS A 7 15.85 8.59 3.36
C LYS A 7 15.64 7.16 2.90
N VAL A 8 14.39 6.69 2.97
CA VAL A 8 14.02 5.41 2.39
C VAL A 8 13.70 5.58 0.91
N LYS A 9 14.25 4.68 0.10
CA LYS A 9 13.94 4.49 -1.31
C LYS A 9 13.48 3.06 -1.43
N GLY A 10 12.18 2.84 -1.49
CA GLY A 10 11.62 1.51 -1.31
C GLY A 10 10.59 1.10 -2.33
N VAL A 11 10.14 -0.14 -2.16
CA VAL A 11 9.06 -0.75 -2.91
C VAL A 11 8.18 -1.59 -1.99
N ASN A 12 6.89 -1.61 -2.27
CA ASN A 12 5.93 -2.48 -1.59
C ASN A 12 6.02 -3.91 -2.13
N LEU A 13 6.06 -4.91 -1.24
CA LEU A 13 5.86 -6.32 -1.59
C LEU A 13 4.36 -6.65 -1.48
N GLY A 14 3.53 -5.88 -2.18
CA GLY A 14 2.09 -6.07 -2.24
C GLY A 14 1.69 -7.41 -2.83
N ASN A 15 0.49 -7.91 -2.49
CA ASN A 15 -0.05 -9.18 -2.94
C ASN A 15 0.74 -10.44 -2.52
N TRP A 16 1.74 -10.31 -1.67
CA TRP A 16 2.50 -11.47 -1.17
C TRP A 16 1.82 -12.12 0.04
N LEU A 17 1.62 -11.34 1.11
CA LEU A 17 1.05 -11.82 2.37
C LEU A 17 -0.40 -11.34 2.59
N VAL A 18 -0.80 -10.27 1.94
CA VAL A 18 -2.16 -9.76 1.81
C VAL A 18 -2.53 -9.84 0.33
N LEU A 19 -3.62 -10.54 0.01
CA LEU A 19 -3.97 -10.83 -1.37
C LEU A 19 -4.84 -9.73 -1.99
N GLU A 20 -4.52 -9.40 -3.24
CA GLU A 20 -5.33 -8.53 -4.08
C GLU A 20 -5.60 -9.23 -5.42
N LYS A 21 -6.86 -9.53 -5.70
CA LYS A 21 -7.27 -10.31 -6.87
C LYS A 21 -6.75 -9.75 -8.19
N TRP A 22 -6.76 -8.43 -8.34
CA TRP A 22 -6.29 -7.77 -9.56
C TRP A 22 -4.79 -7.96 -9.83
N MET A 23 -3.99 -8.21 -8.78
CA MET A 23 -2.56 -8.49 -8.90
C MET A 23 -2.27 -9.96 -9.20
N SER A 24 -3.18 -10.88 -8.84
CA SER A 24 -3.05 -12.34 -9.02
C SER A 24 -4.40 -12.99 -9.31
N PRO A 25 -5.05 -12.70 -10.44
CA PRO A 25 -6.40 -13.19 -10.72
C PRO A 25 -6.49 -14.73 -10.75
N GLU A 26 -5.44 -15.43 -11.19
CA GLU A 26 -5.41 -16.90 -11.22
C GLU A 26 -5.46 -17.53 -9.81
N LEU A 27 -5.02 -16.81 -8.80
CA LEU A 27 -5.13 -17.28 -7.41
C LEU A 27 -6.58 -17.45 -6.95
N PHE A 28 -7.49 -16.71 -7.58
CA PHE A 28 -8.94 -16.73 -7.33
C PHE A 28 -9.71 -17.60 -8.34
N ALA A 29 -9.02 -18.30 -9.24
CA ALA A 29 -9.65 -19.12 -10.29
C ALA A 29 -10.60 -20.16 -9.71
N GLY A 30 -11.78 -20.31 -10.35
CA GLY A 30 -12.84 -21.24 -9.92
C GLY A 30 -13.67 -20.73 -8.74
N THR A 31 -13.54 -19.46 -8.35
CA THR A 31 -14.34 -18.80 -7.31
C THR A 31 -14.96 -17.50 -7.84
N THR A 32 -15.90 -16.96 -7.10
CA THR A 32 -16.46 -15.60 -7.27
C THR A 32 -15.94 -14.63 -6.20
N ALA A 33 -14.97 -15.06 -5.37
CA ALA A 33 -14.38 -14.22 -4.34
C ALA A 33 -13.65 -13.04 -4.97
N GLU A 34 -13.83 -11.86 -4.38
CA GLU A 34 -13.13 -10.62 -4.78
C GLU A 34 -11.96 -10.28 -3.83
N ASP A 35 -11.90 -10.96 -2.68
CA ASP A 35 -10.93 -10.74 -1.63
C ASP A 35 -10.56 -12.03 -0.89
N GLU A 36 -9.56 -11.96 -0.01
CA GLU A 36 -9.08 -13.11 0.75
C GLU A 36 -10.10 -13.60 1.80
N TYR A 37 -11.03 -12.74 2.25
CA TYR A 37 -12.04 -13.14 3.24
C TYR A 37 -12.96 -14.23 2.70
N TYR A 38 -13.43 -14.07 1.45
CA TYR A 38 -14.36 -15.02 0.83
C TYR A 38 -13.65 -16.20 0.15
N LEU A 39 -12.37 -16.12 -0.13
CA LEU A 39 -11.63 -17.17 -0.83
C LEU A 39 -11.69 -18.53 -0.11
N PRO A 40 -11.40 -18.65 1.21
CA PRO A 40 -11.46 -19.91 1.92
C PRO A 40 -12.90 -20.41 2.14
N THR A 41 -13.92 -19.57 1.94
CA THR A 41 -15.32 -20.00 2.05
C THR A 41 -15.83 -20.70 0.77
N GLN A 42 -15.13 -20.52 -0.34
CA GLN A 42 -15.53 -21.03 -1.67
C GLN A 42 -14.63 -22.17 -2.18
N LEU A 43 -13.55 -22.47 -1.49
CA LEU A 43 -12.61 -23.55 -1.78
C LEU A 43 -12.66 -24.61 -0.67
N SER A 44 -12.30 -25.86 -0.98
CA SER A 44 -12.01 -26.79 0.10
C SER A 44 -10.77 -26.33 0.88
N LYS A 45 -10.68 -26.71 2.14
CA LYS A 45 -9.56 -26.34 3.01
C LYS A 45 -8.22 -26.71 2.36
N GLU A 46 -8.12 -27.91 1.81
CA GLU A 46 -6.89 -28.44 1.20
C GLU A 46 -6.50 -27.62 -0.04
N VAL A 47 -7.46 -27.24 -0.88
CA VAL A 47 -7.22 -26.44 -2.09
C VAL A 47 -6.79 -25.01 -1.70
N TYR A 48 -7.50 -24.39 -0.75
CA TYR A 48 -7.15 -23.07 -0.24
C TYR A 48 -5.72 -23.07 0.33
N GLU A 49 -5.43 -23.99 1.26
CA GLU A 49 -4.11 -24.07 1.88
C GLU A 49 -3.00 -24.30 0.87
N ALA A 50 -3.18 -25.20 -0.08
CA ALA A 50 -2.19 -25.49 -1.12
C ALA A 50 -1.90 -24.24 -1.97
N ARG A 51 -2.95 -23.53 -2.44
CA ARG A 51 -2.80 -22.30 -3.24
C ARG A 51 -2.04 -21.21 -2.49
N ILE A 52 -2.44 -20.94 -1.25
CA ILE A 52 -1.82 -19.87 -0.45
C ILE A 52 -0.36 -20.19 -0.15
N ARG A 53 -0.05 -21.44 0.24
CA ARG A 53 1.35 -21.84 0.51
C ARG A 53 2.20 -21.78 -0.74
N GLN A 54 1.69 -22.24 -1.87
CA GLN A 54 2.41 -22.17 -3.15
C GLN A 54 2.64 -20.70 -3.54
N HIS A 55 1.61 -19.87 -3.52
CA HIS A 55 1.72 -18.45 -3.84
C HIS A 55 2.80 -17.76 -2.98
N ARG A 56 2.74 -17.92 -1.66
CA ARG A 56 3.70 -17.30 -0.75
C ARG A 56 5.13 -17.79 -0.95
N ALA A 57 5.30 -19.06 -1.34
CA ALA A 57 6.62 -19.64 -1.60
C ALA A 57 7.25 -19.20 -2.94
N GLU A 58 6.42 -18.90 -3.94
CA GLU A 58 6.86 -18.61 -5.31
C GLU A 58 6.82 -17.12 -5.67
N TYR A 59 5.92 -16.35 -5.05
CA TYR A 59 5.69 -14.96 -5.44
C TYR A 59 6.88 -14.06 -5.08
N ILE A 60 7.41 -14.17 -3.87
CA ILE A 60 8.61 -13.45 -3.43
C ILE A 60 9.67 -14.44 -2.96
N SER A 61 10.88 -14.25 -3.44
CA SER A 61 12.05 -15.09 -3.17
C SER A 61 13.26 -14.24 -2.80
N GLU A 62 14.35 -14.88 -2.38
CA GLU A 62 15.63 -14.21 -2.12
C GLU A 62 16.17 -13.46 -3.34
N ARG A 63 15.91 -13.97 -4.56
CA ARG A 63 16.35 -13.32 -5.82
C ARG A 63 15.68 -11.98 -6.02
N ASP A 64 14.43 -11.83 -5.56
CA ASP A 64 13.70 -10.57 -5.64
C ASP A 64 14.39 -9.50 -4.77
N PHE A 65 14.89 -9.83 -3.59
CA PHE A 65 15.65 -8.92 -2.74
C PHE A 65 16.97 -8.48 -3.38
N VAL A 66 17.67 -9.40 -4.06
CA VAL A 66 18.86 -9.06 -4.84
C VAL A 66 18.51 -8.09 -5.96
N TYR A 67 17.44 -8.36 -6.70
CA TYR A 67 17.01 -7.48 -7.80
C TYR A 67 16.58 -6.12 -7.31
N ILE A 68 15.75 -6.04 -6.25
CA ILE A 68 15.35 -4.78 -5.61
C ILE A 68 16.59 -3.96 -5.21
N LYS A 69 17.58 -4.60 -4.61
CA LYS A 69 18.84 -3.94 -4.27
C LYS A 69 19.59 -3.41 -5.49
N SER A 70 19.59 -4.17 -6.58
CA SER A 70 20.25 -3.78 -7.83
C SER A 70 19.61 -2.56 -8.51
N LEU A 71 18.32 -2.30 -8.23
CA LEU A 71 17.63 -1.09 -8.68
C LEU A 71 17.99 0.18 -7.87
N GLY A 72 18.93 0.08 -6.92
CA GLY A 72 19.34 1.22 -6.07
C GLY A 72 18.40 1.50 -4.89
N LEU A 73 17.44 0.60 -4.63
CA LEU A 73 16.55 0.71 -3.48
C LEU A 73 17.24 0.25 -2.19
N ASN A 74 16.79 0.78 -1.06
CA ASN A 74 17.36 0.48 0.26
C ASN A 74 16.35 -0.06 1.27
N SER A 75 15.07 -0.14 0.90
CA SER A 75 14.00 -0.58 1.80
C SER A 75 12.90 -1.32 1.07
N VAL A 76 12.17 -2.18 1.79
CA VAL A 76 10.91 -2.79 1.35
C VAL A 76 9.82 -2.53 2.38
N ARG A 77 8.61 -2.19 1.94
CA ARG A 77 7.41 -2.18 2.78
C ARG A 77 6.66 -3.48 2.55
N ILE A 78 6.36 -4.19 3.64
CA ILE A 78 5.73 -5.51 3.57
C ILE A 78 4.34 -5.43 4.19
N PRO A 79 3.28 -5.40 3.38
CA PRO A 79 1.91 -5.57 3.83
C PRO A 79 1.73 -6.91 4.52
N VAL A 80 1.23 -6.90 5.77
CA VAL A 80 0.93 -8.10 6.55
C VAL A 80 -0.52 -8.10 6.99
N PRO A 81 -1.20 -9.26 7.00
CA PRO A 81 -2.60 -9.33 7.43
C PRO A 81 -2.71 -9.41 8.96
N TYR A 82 -3.87 -9.06 9.50
CA TYR A 82 -4.16 -9.19 10.93
C TYR A 82 -4.03 -10.63 11.44
N PHE A 83 -4.19 -11.62 10.58
CA PHE A 83 -4.06 -13.04 10.91
C PHE A 83 -2.65 -13.61 10.67
N ILE A 84 -1.63 -12.75 10.58
CA ILE A 84 -0.24 -13.15 10.28
C ILE A 84 0.28 -14.28 11.18
N PHE A 85 -0.18 -14.36 12.43
CA PHE A 85 0.23 -15.40 13.39
C PHE A 85 -0.59 -16.70 13.29
N GLY A 86 -1.61 -16.78 12.42
CA GLY A 86 -2.41 -17.97 12.20
C GLY A 86 -3.49 -18.23 13.27
N ASP A 87 -3.84 -17.23 14.06
CA ASP A 87 -4.81 -17.31 15.16
C ASP A 87 -6.24 -16.90 14.77
N ARG A 88 -6.51 -16.76 13.47
CA ARG A 88 -7.84 -16.45 12.91
C ARG A 88 -8.24 -17.44 11.82
N VAL A 89 -8.93 -18.51 12.21
CA VAL A 89 -9.48 -19.51 11.26
C VAL A 89 -10.57 -18.85 10.40
N PRO A 90 -10.64 -19.12 9.08
CA PRO A 90 -9.90 -20.16 8.34
C PRO A 90 -8.55 -19.73 7.74
N PHE A 91 -8.09 -18.53 8.01
CA PHE A 91 -6.88 -17.97 7.40
C PHE A 91 -5.61 -18.66 7.88
N ILE A 92 -4.63 -18.74 6.98
CA ILE A 92 -3.32 -19.33 7.26
C ILE A 92 -2.36 -18.21 7.66
N GLY A 93 -1.68 -18.37 8.79
CA GLY A 93 -0.61 -17.47 9.20
C GLY A 93 0.54 -17.42 8.19
N CYS A 94 1.31 -16.34 8.21
CA CYS A 94 2.43 -16.10 7.30
C CYS A 94 3.67 -15.51 7.99
N ILE A 95 3.81 -15.74 9.28
CA ILE A 95 4.92 -15.21 10.05
C ILE A 95 6.28 -15.76 9.62
N GLU A 96 6.32 -16.99 9.11
CA GLU A 96 7.54 -17.63 8.63
C GLU A 96 8.06 -16.97 7.33
N GLU A 97 7.15 -16.52 6.47
CA GLU A 97 7.50 -15.77 5.27
C GLU A 97 8.12 -14.43 5.63
N LEU A 98 7.58 -13.74 6.62
CA LEU A 98 8.15 -12.49 7.13
C LEU A 98 9.53 -12.73 7.77
N ASP A 99 9.73 -13.83 8.51
CA ASP A 99 11.05 -14.22 9.04
C ASP A 99 12.09 -14.40 7.90
N LYS A 100 11.71 -15.05 6.79
CA LYS A 100 12.57 -15.20 5.62
C LYS A 100 12.92 -13.84 5.02
N ALA A 101 11.92 -12.95 4.88
CA ALA A 101 12.14 -11.59 4.39
C ALA A 101 13.17 -10.83 5.20
N PHE A 102 13.11 -10.90 6.53
CA PHE A 102 14.13 -10.31 7.40
C PHE A 102 15.52 -10.88 7.18
N ASN A 103 15.63 -12.20 7.01
CA ASN A 103 16.93 -12.84 6.74
C ASN A 103 17.52 -12.39 5.40
N TRP A 104 16.69 -12.24 4.37
CA TRP A 104 17.12 -11.75 3.06
C TRP A 104 17.46 -10.26 3.10
N ALA A 105 16.61 -9.44 3.73
CA ALA A 105 16.84 -8.00 3.84
C ALA A 105 18.17 -7.70 4.55
N GLU A 106 18.42 -8.34 5.70
CA GLU A 106 19.66 -8.18 6.46
C GLU A 106 20.90 -8.64 5.68
N ARG A 107 20.78 -9.73 4.91
CA ARG A 107 21.85 -10.24 4.05
C ARG A 107 22.25 -9.26 2.95
N TYR A 108 21.27 -8.59 2.34
CA TYR A 108 21.50 -7.68 1.21
C TYR A 108 21.50 -6.19 1.58
N GLY A 109 21.44 -5.87 2.86
CA GLY A 109 21.47 -4.49 3.35
C GLY A 109 20.25 -3.68 2.90
N LEU A 110 19.07 -4.31 2.95
CA LEU A 110 17.77 -3.66 2.82
C LEU A 110 17.14 -3.53 4.21
N SER A 111 16.36 -2.48 4.42
CA SER A 111 15.51 -2.33 5.61
C SER A 111 14.07 -2.74 5.31
N ILE A 112 13.31 -3.06 6.36
CA ILE A 112 11.91 -3.45 6.27
C ILE A 112 11.04 -2.47 7.05
N LEU A 113 10.00 -1.93 6.42
CA LEU A 113 8.83 -1.38 7.06
C LEU A 113 7.75 -2.46 7.09
N ILE A 114 7.40 -2.95 8.28
CA ILE A 114 6.23 -3.83 8.44
C ILE A 114 4.98 -2.94 8.40
N ASP A 115 4.03 -3.27 7.54
CA ASP A 115 2.77 -2.57 7.43
C ASP A 115 1.62 -3.50 7.80
N LEU A 116 0.92 -3.22 8.90
CA LEU A 116 -0.32 -3.92 9.19
C LEU A 116 -1.40 -3.44 8.22
N HIS A 117 -1.61 -4.23 7.19
CA HIS A 117 -2.37 -3.82 6.01
C HIS A 117 -3.87 -4.00 6.14
N THR A 118 -4.30 -4.95 6.96
CA THR A 118 -5.72 -5.27 7.15
C THR A 118 -6.07 -5.38 8.63
N ALA A 119 -7.31 -5.05 8.96
CA ALA A 119 -7.94 -5.30 10.25
C ALA A 119 -9.15 -6.24 10.09
N PRO A 120 -9.55 -6.98 11.14
CA PRO A 120 -10.81 -7.75 11.09
C PRO A 120 -11.98 -6.83 10.72
N ASP A 121 -12.83 -7.28 9.81
CA ASP A 121 -13.96 -6.49 9.28
C ASP A 121 -13.57 -5.14 8.66
N SER A 122 -12.31 -5.04 8.24
CA SER A 122 -11.68 -3.98 7.47
C SER A 122 -11.72 -2.58 8.11
N GLN A 123 -10.71 -1.79 7.82
CA GLN A 123 -10.57 -0.39 8.19
C GLN A 123 -10.92 0.58 7.05
N ASN A 124 -11.19 0.07 5.86
CA ASN A 124 -11.42 0.93 4.69
C ASN A 124 -12.50 0.44 3.72
N GLY A 125 -12.81 -0.85 3.68
CA GLY A 125 -13.76 -1.44 2.73
C GLY A 125 -13.23 -1.55 1.30
N PHE A 126 -11.93 -1.30 1.07
CA PHE A 126 -11.27 -1.53 -0.21
C PHE A 126 -11.02 -3.03 -0.43
N ASP A 127 -10.65 -3.40 -1.64
CA ASP A 127 -10.22 -4.75 -1.99
C ASP A 127 -8.90 -5.15 -1.30
N ASN A 128 -8.06 -4.17 -0.92
CA ASN A 128 -6.84 -4.38 -0.13
C ASN A 128 -7.08 -4.47 1.39
N GLY A 129 -8.28 -4.18 1.88
CA GLY A 129 -8.62 -4.20 3.31
C GLY A 129 -8.95 -5.58 3.88
N GLY A 130 -8.80 -6.64 3.08
CA GLY A 130 -9.08 -8.03 3.47
C GLY A 130 -10.52 -8.48 3.24
N ILE A 131 -11.49 -7.59 3.32
CA ILE A 131 -12.90 -7.80 2.93
C ILE A 131 -13.44 -6.53 2.27
N SER A 132 -13.89 -6.69 1.03
CA SER A 132 -14.40 -5.59 0.20
C SER A 132 -15.81 -5.18 0.60
N GLY A 133 -16.08 -3.87 0.63
CA GLY A 133 -17.40 -3.31 0.93
C GLY A 133 -17.83 -3.36 2.40
N VAL A 134 -16.96 -3.81 3.30
CA VAL A 134 -17.19 -3.84 4.75
C VAL A 134 -16.15 -2.94 5.43
N CYS A 135 -16.58 -2.08 6.34
CA CYS A 135 -15.69 -1.23 7.15
C CYS A 135 -16.29 -1.07 8.54
N LYS A 136 -15.95 -1.97 9.46
CA LYS A 136 -16.55 -2.03 10.80
C LYS A 136 -15.53 -2.10 11.93
N TRP A 137 -14.27 -2.42 11.62
CA TRP A 137 -13.22 -2.60 12.62
C TRP A 137 -13.22 -1.54 13.73
N SER A 138 -13.31 -0.26 13.37
CA SER A 138 -13.24 0.85 14.35
C SER A 138 -14.41 0.92 15.32
N SER A 139 -15.53 0.26 15.01
CA SER A 139 -16.72 0.17 15.85
C SER A 139 -16.78 -1.10 16.71
N GLU A 140 -15.79 -2.00 16.60
CA GLU A 140 -15.73 -3.27 17.29
C GLU A 140 -14.56 -3.32 18.30
N PRO A 141 -14.78 -2.97 19.58
CA PRO A 141 -13.70 -2.81 20.58
C PRO A 141 -12.81 -4.04 20.75
N GLU A 142 -13.37 -5.24 20.63
CA GLU A 142 -12.61 -6.50 20.73
C GLU A 142 -11.65 -6.67 19.55
N GLU A 143 -12.05 -6.29 18.36
CA GLU A 143 -11.22 -6.35 17.17
C GLU A 143 -10.16 -5.23 17.14
N VAL A 144 -10.47 -4.06 17.71
CA VAL A 144 -9.48 -3.01 17.94
C VAL A 144 -8.38 -3.48 18.90
N GLU A 145 -8.76 -4.13 20.01
CA GLU A 145 -7.80 -4.67 20.97
C GLU A 145 -6.99 -5.85 20.37
N PHE A 146 -7.62 -6.66 19.53
CA PHE A 146 -6.91 -7.71 18.80
C PHE A 146 -5.83 -7.13 17.87
N VAL A 147 -6.14 -6.08 17.11
CA VAL A 147 -5.17 -5.37 16.26
C VAL A 147 -4.00 -4.81 17.07
N LEU A 148 -4.28 -4.19 18.22
CA LEU A 148 -3.22 -3.73 19.14
C LEU A 148 -2.34 -4.88 19.62
N THR A 149 -2.92 -6.06 19.88
CA THR A 149 -2.18 -7.27 20.27
C THR A 149 -1.31 -7.80 19.13
N VAL A 150 -1.79 -7.77 17.88
CA VAL A 150 -0.98 -8.15 16.72
C VAL A 150 0.22 -7.23 16.57
N LEU A 151 0.03 -5.90 16.69
CA LEU A 151 1.11 -4.92 16.65
C LEU A 151 2.15 -5.14 17.77
N GLU A 152 1.70 -5.38 18.99
CA GLU A 152 2.57 -5.68 20.14
C GLU A 152 3.41 -6.94 19.90
N ARG A 153 2.80 -8.00 19.34
CA ARG A 153 3.50 -9.25 18.99
C ARG A 153 4.51 -9.06 17.87
N LEU A 154 4.20 -8.24 16.84
CA LEU A 154 5.15 -7.88 15.79
C LEU A 154 6.35 -7.11 16.35
N ALA A 155 6.11 -6.13 17.22
CA ALA A 155 7.19 -5.39 17.88
C ALA A 155 8.05 -6.30 18.77
N HIS A 156 7.44 -7.20 19.54
CA HIS A 156 8.16 -8.17 20.37
C HIS A 156 9.06 -9.10 19.53
N ARG A 157 8.56 -9.56 18.35
CA ARG A 157 9.31 -10.49 17.51
C ARG A 157 10.44 -9.82 16.73
N TYR A 158 10.20 -8.60 16.22
CA TYR A 158 11.10 -7.96 15.25
C TYR A 158 11.80 -6.71 15.77
N GLY A 159 11.44 -6.21 16.95
CA GLY A 159 12.00 -4.95 17.48
C GLY A 159 13.52 -4.88 17.46
N GLU A 160 14.18 -5.95 17.83
CA GLU A 160 15.63 -6.05 17.90
C GLU A 160 16.30 -6.45 16.56
N ARG A 161 15.52 -6.75 15.49
CA ARG A 161 16.08 -7.11 14.19
C ARG A 161 16.75 -5.89 13.54
N LYS A 162 17.98 -6.08 13.07
CA LYS A 162 18.76 -5.01 12.41
C LYS A 162 18.07 -4.51 11.14
N GLY A 163 17.42 -5.42 10.42
CA GLY A 163 16.67 -5.12 9.21
C GLY A 163 15.39 -4.32 9.45
N LEU A 164 14.85 -4.24 10.67
CA LEU A 164 13.65 -3.47 10.93
C LEU A 164 13.93 -1.96 10.84
N TRP A 165 13.23 -1.26 9.96
CA TRP A 165 13.18 0.21 9.94
C TRP A 165 12.09 0.72 10.87
N GLY A 166 10.88 0.17 10.77
CA GLY A 166 9.74 0.58 11.57
C GLY A 166 8.53 -0.35 11.39
N ILE A 167 7.48 -0.03 12.14
CA ILE A 167 6.17 -0.70 12.06
C ILE A 167 5.10 0.35 11.79
N GLN A 168 4.33 0.15 10.73
CA GLN A 168 3.14 0.93 10.40
C GLN A 168 1.94 0.35 11.11
N ILE A 169 1.20 1.23 11.80
CA ILE A 169 0.14 0.85 12.72
C ILE A 169 -1.05 0.23 11.98
N ILE A 170 -1.51 0.88 10.90
CA ILE A 170 -2.59 0.38 10.04
C ILE A 170 -2.55 1.07 8.68
N ASN A 171 -2.82 0.33 7.62
CA ASN A 171 -2.90 0.83 6.25
C ASN A 171 -4.24 1.51 5.98
N GLU A 172 -4.24 2.68 5.37
CA GLU A 172 -5.37 3.34 4.71
C GLU A 172 -6.72 3.31 5.46
N PRO A 173 -6.83 3.75 6.70
CA PRO A 173 -8.13 3.88 7.33
C PRO A 173 -8.95 4.97 6.60
N VAL A 174 -10.12 4.57 6.07
CA VAL A 174 -10.89 5.44 5.18
C VAL A 174 -11.54 6.63 5.89
N SER A 175 -11.45 7.79 5.24
CA SER A 175 -12.05 9.04 5.74
C SER A 175 -13.55 9.14 5.44
N GLU A 176 -14.20 10.05 6.17
CA GLU A 176 -15.58 10.43 5.93
C GLU A 176 -15.78 10.94 4.49
N ASP A 177 -14.84 11.74 3.99
CA ASP A 177 -14.90 12.34 2.64
C ASP A 177 -14.82 11.30 1.52
N LEU A 178 -14.17 10.17 1.77
CA LEU A 178 -14.03 9.10 0.77
C LEU A 178 -15.10 8.02 0.89
N TRP A 179 -15.87 7.99 1.97
CA TRP A 179 -16.79 6.89 2.26
C TRP A 179 -17.85 6.66 1.18
N ASP A 180 -18.45 7.73 0.66
CA ASP A 180 -19.45 7.64 -0.41
C ASP A 180 -18.87 7.03 -1.70
N MET A 181 -17.61 7.31 -2.00
CA MET A 181 -16.90 6.73 -3.15
C MET A 181 -16.65 5.24 -2.91
N VAL A 182 -16.22 4.86 -1.70
CA VAL A 182 -15.98 3.46 -1.32
C VAL A 182 -17.24 2.63 -1.50
N GLN A 183 -18.37 3.07 -0.94
CA GLN A 183 -19.65 2.35 -1.07
C GLN A 183 -20.08 2.13 -2.52
N LYS A 184 -19.79 3.08 -3.41
CA LYS A 184 -20.15 2.98 -4.84
C LYS A 184 -19.18 2.06 -5.60
N ARG A 185 -17.90 2.09 -5.25
CA ARG A 185 -16.86 1.36 -5.97
C ARG A 185 -16.73 -0.09 -5.51
N TYR A 186 -16.91 -0.35 -4.22
CA TYR A 186 -16.73 -1.64 -3.58
C TYR A 186 -18.05 -2.10 -2.93
N PRO A 187 -19.05 -2.53 -3.72
CA PRO A 187 -20.30 -3.05 -3.17
C PRO A 187 -20.02 -4.34 -2.39
N PRO A 188 -20.59 -4.51 -1.19
CA PRO A 188 -20.36 -5.70 -0.39
C PRO A 188 -20.98 -6.96 -1.04
N VAL A 189 -20.28 -8.09 -0.92
CA VAL A 189 -20.79 -9.40 -1.33
C VAL A 189 -21.97 -9.82 -0.46
N ASP A 190 -21.88 -9.55 0.85
CA ASP A 190 -22.92 -9.82 1.84
C ASP A 190 -23.38 -8.53 2.52
N SER A 191 -24.60 -8.09 2.19
CA SER A 191 -25.18 -6.87 2.75
C SER A 191 -25.40 -6.94 4.27
N LYS A 192 -25.65 -8.14 4.83
CA LYS A 192 -25.78 -8.31 6.28
C LYS A 192 -24.44 -8.16 6.98
N LYS A 193 -23.36 -8.70 6.38
CA LYS A 193 -22.01 -8.53 6.90
C LYS A 193 -21.59 -7.06 6.88
N ALA A 194 -22.03 -6.29 5.87
CA ALA A 194 -21.76 -4.87 5.72
C ALA A 194 -22.66 -3.96 6.58
N GLU A 195 -23.69 -4.47 7.21
CA GLU A 195 -24.57 -3.68 8.07
C GLU A 195 -23.79 -3.04 9.21
N GLY A 196 -23.93 -1.74 9.40
CA GLY A 196 -23.17 -0.96 10.38
C GLY A 196 -21.79 -0.49 9.90
N SER A 197 -21.41 -0.76 8.64
CA SER A 197 -20.17 -0.21 8.06
C SER A 197 -20.20 1.32 8.01
N GLY A 198 -19.05 1.94 8.25
CA GLY A 198 -18.87 3.37 8.20
C GLY A 198 -17.39 3.78 8.15
N PRO A 199 -17.11 5.05 7.88
CA PRO A 199 -15.74 5.57 7.84
C PRO A 199 -15.07 5.53 9.21
N VAL A 200 -13.74 5.55 9.20
CA VAL A 200 -12.94 5.63 10.42
C VAL A 200 -12.71 7.11 10.75
N THR A 201 -13.25 7.58 11.86
CA THR A 201 -13.20 9.00 12.23
C THR A 201 -11.82 9.47 12.67
N SER A 202 -11.47 10.75 12.41
CA SER A 202 -10.22 11.36 12.92
C SER A 202 -10.08 11.20 14.44
N LYS A 203 -11.17 11.36 15.20
CA LYS A 203 -11.15 11.20 16.65
C LYS A 203 -10.72 9.80 17.05
N PHE A 204 -11.32 8.77 16.45
CA PHE A 204 -10.96 7.39 16.73
C PHE A 204 -9.49 7.13 16.38
N LEU A 205 -9.02 7.57 15.20
CA LEU A 205 -7.64 7.36 14.78
C LEU A 205 -6.63 7.99 15.74
N ARG A 206 -6.87 9.22 16.20
CA ARG A 206 -5.98 9.88 17.17
C ARG A 206 -5.85 9.07 18.47
N GLU A 207 -6.95 8.57 19.01
CA GLU A 207 -6.95 7.72 20.21
C GLU A 207 -6.27 6.37 19.96
N PHE A 208 -6.56 5.75 18.82
CA PHE A 208 -6.00 4.46 18.42
C PHE A 208 -4.49 4.54 18.19
N TYR A 209 -4.01 5.54 17.47
CA TYR A 209 -2.58 5.70 17.18
C TYR A 209 -1.75 5.94 18.46
N VAL A 210 -2.28 6.69 19.42
CA VAL A 210 -1.63 6.87 20.72
C VAL A 210 -1.54 5.53 21.46
N LYS A 211 -2.63 4.77 21.53
CA LYS A 211 -2.64 3.43 22.15
C LYS A 211 -1.68 2.48 21.45
N ALA A 212 -1.66 2.48 20.13
CA ALA A 212 -0.77 1.65 19.32
C ALA A 212 0.71 2.02 19.55
N TYR A 213 1.04 3.31 19.59
CA TYR A 213 2.36 3.79 19.93
C TYR A 213 2.81 3.25 21.31
N ASP A 214 1.98 3.39 22.34
CA ASP A 214 2.30 2.94 23.67
C ASP A 214 2.48 1.41 23.74
N ARG A 215 1.71 0.63 22.94
CA ARG A 215 1.87 -0.83 22.84
C ARG A 215 3.15 -1.22 22.12
N LEU A 216 3.44 -0.60 21.00
CA LEU A 216 4.65 -0.85 20.22
C LEU A 216 5.91 -0.54 21.02
N ARG A 217 5.95 0.61 21.73
CA ARG A 217 7.13 1.05 22.50
C ARG A 217 7.49 0.19 23.70
N LYS A 218 6.64 -0.76 24.09
CA LYS A 218 7.02 -1.78 25.10
C LYS A 218 8.16 -2.68 24.62
N TYR A 219 8.25 -2.91 23.30
CA TYR A 219 9.19 -3.87 22.70
C TYR A 219 9.99 -3.27 21.53
N LEU A 220 9.51 -2.18 20.95
CA LEU A 220 10.18 -1.52 19.83
C LEU A 220 11.20 -0.52 20.37
N PRO A 221 12.51 -0.72 20.12
CA PRO A 221 13.55 0.24 20.51
C PRO A 221 13.28 1.65 19.99
N LYS A 222 13.79 2.65 20.70
CA LYS A 222 13.52 4.06 20.38
C LYS A 222 14.03 4.49 18.99
N GLU A 223 15.11 3.89 18.52
CA GLU A 223 15.69 4.14 17.20
C GLU A 223 14.87 3.61 16.03
N LYS A 224 13.91 2.73 16.29
CA LYS A 224 12.98 2.23 15.28
C LYS A 224 11.78 3.16 15.15
N TYR A 225 11.21 3.22 13.96
CA TYR A 225 10.11 4.14 13.66
C TYR A 225 8.75 3.51 13.93
N VAL A 226 7.84 4.33 14.47
CA VAL A 226 6.40 4.05 14.49
C VAL A 226 5.77 4.88 13.39
N VAL A 227 5.13 4.23 12.43
CA VAL A 227 4.54 4.88 11.27
C VAL A 227 3.02 4.89 11.40
N PHE A 228 2.38 6.02 11.15
CA PHE A 228 0.94 6.10 11.06
C PHE A 228 0.52 6.69 9.72
N HIS A 229 -0.55 6.14 9.14
CA HIS A 229 -1.12 6.61 7.88
C HIS A 229 -1.99 7.84 8.10
N ASP A 230 -1.98 8.77 7.14
CA ASP A 230 -2.73 10.02 7.23
C ASP A 230 -4.27 9.86 7.20
N GLY A 231 -4.75 8.66 6.83
CA GLY A 231 -6.18 8.40 6.68
C GLY A 231 -6.84 9.30 5.64
N PHE A 232 -6.07 9.69 4.62
CA PHE A 232 -6.47 10.64 3.57
C PHE A 232 -6.83 12.04 4.09
N ARG A 233 -6.21 12.46 5.23
CA ARG A 233 -6.42 13.73 5.93
C ARG A 233 -5.09 14.39 6.28
N LEU A 234 -4.15 14.40 5.35
CA LEU A 234 -2.74 14.73 5.57
C LEU A 234 -2.53 15.95 6.47
N LYS A 235 -3.24 17.05 6.23
CA LYS A 235 -3.04 18.32 6.95
C LYS A 235 -3.68 18.39 8.33
N GLU A 236 -4.51 17.43 8.70
CA GLU A 236 -5.16 17.38 10.02
C GLU A 236 -4.22 16.93 11.15
N TRP A 237 -3.02 16.46 10.83
CA TRP A 237 -2.10 15.86 11.79
C TRP A 237 -1.08 16.84 12.38
N LYS A 238 -1.10 18.13 12.01
CA LYS A 238 -0.08 19.12 12.41
C LYS A 238 0.10 19.27 13.92
N ASP A 239 -0.95 19.10 14.70
CA ASP A 239 -0.98 19.20 16.16
C ASP A 239 -0.89 17.86 16.89
N PHE A 240 -0.79 16.74 16.14
CA PHE A 240 -0.80 15.40 16.69
C PHE A 240 0.57 14.93 17.17
N MET A 241 0.65 14.17 18.27
CA MET A 241 1.88 13.59 18.85
C MET A 241 3.04 14.59 18.94
N ARG A 242 2.79 15.81 19.44
CA ARG A 242 3.79 16.87 19.58
C ARG A 242 4.52 16.88 20.92
N GLU A 243 4.07 16.06 21.87
CA GLU A 243 4.69 15.91 23.18
C GLU A 243 6.04 15.18 23.06
N ASP A 244 7.00 15.53 23.94
CA ASP A 244 8.37 14.98 23.94
C ASP A 244 8.44 13.46 24.12
N ARG A 245 7.35 12.84 24.63
CA ARG A 245 7.28 11.38 24.78
C ARG A 245 7.13 10.62 23.46
N PHE A 246 6.71 11.29 22.41
CA PHE A 246 6.56 10.70 21.08
C PHE A 246 7.85 10.84 20.27
N GLU A 247 8.64 9.79 20.27
CA GLU A 247 9.93 9.74 19.58
C GLU A 247 9.84 8.89 18.31
N ASN A 248 10.52 9.34 17.25
CA ASN A 248 10.63 8.60 15.98
C ASN A 248 9.28 8.15 15.40
N VAL A 249 8.35 9.09 15.36
CA VAL A 249 7.04 8.93 14.70
C VAL A 249 7.12 9.48 13.29
N VAL A 250 6.63 8.71 12.32
CA VAL A 250 6.64 9.03 10.89
C VAL A 250 5.21 9.07 10.38
N LEU A 251 4.90 10.09 9.58
CA LEU A 251 3.61 10.21 8.89
C LEU A 251 3.74 9.59 7.50
N ASP A 252 2.82 8.69 7.18
CA ASP A 252 2.69 8.08 5.87
C ASP A 252 1.52 8.68 5.10
N THR A 253 1.73 8.96 3.82
CA THR A 253 0.69 9.38 2.88
C THR A 253 0.78 8.58 1.59
N HIS A 254 -0.36 8.31 0.96
CA HIS A 254 -0.45 7.60 -0.32
C HIS A 254 -0.90 8.56 -1.41
N GLN A 255 -0.12 8.66 -2.48
CA GLN A 255 -0.32 9.67 -3.52
C GLN A 255 -0.29 9.04 -4.91
N TYR A 256 -1.46 8.89 -5.50
CA TYR A 256 -1.64 8.34 -6.85
C TYR A 256 -2.11 9.40 -7.83
N LEU A 257 -1.63 9.36 -9.07
CA LEU A 257 -2.02 10.34 -10.11
C LEU A 257 -3.51 10.30 -10.47
N MET A 258 -4.19 9.17 -10.22
CA MET A 258 -5.65 9.11 -10.32
C MET A 258 -6.34 10.07 -9.34
N VAL A 259 -5.76 10.31 -8.17
CA VAL A 259 -6.27 11.30 -7.21
C VAL A 259 -6.12 12.71 -7.75
N ALA A 260 -5.02 13.00 -8.47
CA ALA A 260 -4.86 14.27 -9.17
C ALA A 260 -6.00 14.52 -10.17
N GLU A 261 -6.38 13.49 -10.93
CA GLU A 261 -7.50 13.56 -11.88
C GLU A 261 -8.84 13.80 -11.17
N MET A 262 -9.08 13.11 -10.05
CA MET A 262 -10.27 13.35 -9.21
C MET A 262 -10.36 14.78 -8.70
N GLN A 263 -9.21 15.42 -8.46
CA GLN A 263 -9.11 16.81 -8.03
C GLN A 263 -9.07 17.82 -9.20
N GLY A 264 -9.33 17.36 -10.44
CA GLY A 264 -9.51 18.21 -11.61
C GLY A 264 -8.26 18.44 -12.44
N ALA A 265 -7.18 17.68 -12.23
CA ALA A 265 -6.04 17.71 -13.15
C ALA A 265 -6.44 17.18 -14.53
N GLU A 266 -6.11 17.93 -15.59
CA GLU A 266 -6.32 17.46 -16.94
C GLU A 266 -5.39 16.28 -17.27
N GLN A 267 -5.85 15.37 -18.12
CA GLN A 267 -5.07 14.20 -18.57
C GLN A 267 -4.00 14.60 -19.60
N THR A 268 -3.13 15.52 -19.20
CA THR A 268 -1.98 15.98 -19.98
C THR A 268 -0.71 15.89 -19.14
N LEU A 269 0.43 15.68 -19.78
CA LEU A 269 1.71 15.57 -19.09
C LEU A 269 2.03 16.81 -18.27
N ASP A 270 1.82 17.99 -18.86
CA ASP A 270 2.08 19.27 -18.18
C ASP A 270 1.18 19.49 -16.96
N SER A 271 -0.10 19.09 -17.05
CA SER A 271 -1.04 19.18 -15.93
C SER A 271 -0.64 18.27 -14.78
N TYR A 272 -0.25 17.03 -15.06
CA TYR A 272 0.25 16.11 -14.01
C TYR A 272 1.52 16.63 -13.36
N VAL A 273 2.52 17.06 -14.17
CA VAL A 273 3.77 17.61 -13.63
C VAL A 273 3.52 18.84 -12.76
N LYS A 274 2.63 19.72 -13.22
CA LYS A 274 2.21 20.89 -12.46
C LYS A 274 1.54 20.48 -11.13
N PHE A 275 0.62 19.54 -11.16
CA PHE A 275 -0.09 19.06 -9.97
C PHE A 275 0.87 18.42 -8.96
N ILE A 276 1.78 17.55 -9.42
CA ILE A 276 2.81 16.94 -8.57
C ILE A 276 3.63 18.02 -7.87
N LYS A 277 4.03 19.06 -8.60
CA LYS A 277 4.84 20.15 -8.03
C LYS A 277 4.04 21.03 -7.06
N ASP A 278 2.85 21.47 -7.48
CA ASP A 278 2.11 22.51 -6.76
C ASP A 278 1.28 21.94 -5.59
N VAL A 279 0.99 20.62 -5.60
CA VAL A 279 0.22 19.93 -4.56
C VAL A 279 1.11 18.96 -3.80
N TYR A 280 1.56 17.87 -4.43
CA TYR A 280 2.26 16.81 -3.72
C TYR A 280 3.60 17.25 -3.12
N GLU A 281 4.43 17.97 -3.90
CA GLU A 281 5.72 18.47 -3.40
C GLU A 281 5.53 19.47 -2.25
N GLU A 282 4.55 20.37 -2.36
CA GLU A 282 4.28 21.38 -1.33
C GLU A 282 3.64 20.75 -0.08
N ASP A 283 2.72 19.80 -0.23
CA ASP A 283 2.11 19.08 0.89
C ASP A 283 3.17 18.30 1.70
N VAL A 284 4.07 17.59 1.01
CA VAL A 284 5.17 16.88 1.67
C VAL A 284 6.09 17.86 2.39
N LYS A 285 6.48 18.99 1.77
CA LYS A 285 7.30 20.01 2.41
C LYS A 285 6.66 20.59 3.66
N GLU A 286 5.38 20.95 3.56
CA GLU A 286 4.63 21.52 4.66
C GLU A 286 4.57 20.54 5.85
N MET A 287 4.21 19.29 5.58
CA MET A 287 4.06 18.30 6.66
C MET A 287 5.40 17.82 7.22
N GLN A 288 6.50 17.89 6.44
CA GLN A 288 7.85 17.59 6.92
C GLN A 288 8.34 18.53 8.03
N GLU A 289 7.69 19.70 8.20
CA GLU A 289 7.96 20.61 9.33
C GLU A 289 7.42 20.04 10.67
N TYR A 290 6.43 19.15 10.59
CA TYR A 290 5.76 18.56 11.74
C TYR A 290 6.21 17.13 12.02
N PHE A 291 6.38 16.33 10.98
CA PHE A 291 6.80 14.93 11.06
C PHE A 291 7.81 14.62 9.95
N PRO A 292 8.68 13.63 10.12
CA PRO A 292 9.22 12.93 8.97
C PRO A 292 8.07 12.33 8.15
N VAL A 293 8.00 12.65 6.85
CA VAL A 293 6.93 12.21 5.95
C VAL A 293 7.48 11.23 4.94
N ILE A 294 6.81 10.10 4.76
CA ILE A 294 7.05 9.20 3.64
C ILE A 294 5.83 9.16 2.71
N CYS A 295 6.07 8.89 1.42
CA CYS A 295 5.01 8.47 0.51
C CYS A 295 5.03 6.93 0.46
N GLY A 296 4.18 6.28 1.27
CA GLY A 296 4.18 4.83 1.46
C GLY A 296 3.65 4.07 0.26
N GLU A 297 2.83 4.73 -0.57
CA GLU A 297 2.36 4.16 -1.83
C GLU A 297 2.26 5.23 -2.92
N TRP A 298 2.81 4.90 -4.08
CA TRP A 298 2.70 5.65 -5.32
C TRP A 298 3.11 4.77 -6.50
N CYS A 299 2.69 5.12 -7.72
CA CYS A 299 3.13 4.44 -8.93
C CYS A 299 3.15 5.38 -10.14
N LEU A 300 3.40 4.82 -11.32
CA LEU A 300 3.42 5.58 -12.57
C LEU A 300 2.09 5.54 -13.32
N PHE A 301 1.09 4.79 -12.83
CA PHE A 301 -0.21 4.69 -13.47
C PHE A 301 -0.85 6.08 -13.62
N ASN A 302 -1.31 6.37 -14.85
CA ASN A 302 -2.01 7.60 -15.18
C ASN A 302 -2.90 7.38 -16.41
N SER A 303 -4.03 8.09 -16.49
CA SER A 303 -4.98 7.91 -17.59
C SER A 303 -4.46 8.43 -18.95
N LEU A 304 -3.45 9.31 -18.96
CA LEU A 304 -2.85 9.79 -20.23
C LEU A 304 -2.15 8.65 -20.98
N ALA A 305 -1.30 7.88 -20.30
CA ALA A 305 -0.57 6.79 -20.94
C ALA A 305 -1.41 5.50 -20.95
N CYS A 306 -1.96 5.10 -19.81
CA CYS A 306 -2.72 3.87 -19.65
C CYS A 306 -4.03 3.87 -20.47
N GLY A 307 -4.80 4.96 -20.42
CA GLY A 307 -6.06 5.07 -21.16
C GLY A 307 -5.90 5.04 -22.68
N ARG A 308 -4.72 5.39 -23.20
CA ARG A 308 -4.39 5.33 -24.64
C ARG A 308 -3.73 4.02 -25.05
N ASP A 309 -3.31 3.22 -24.10
CA ASP A 309 -2.67 1.93 -24.31
C ASP A 309 -3.67 0.77 -24.34
N THR A 310 -4.81 0.96 -23.70
CA THR A 310 -5.86 -0.05 -23.64
C THR A 310 -6.77 0.04 -24.86
N LYS A 311 -6.79 -0.98 -25.71
CA LYS A 311 -7.81 -1.12 -26.73
C LYS A 311 -9.18 -1.30 -26.07
N GLY A 312 -9.91 -0.23 -25.87
CA GLY A 312 -11.19 -0.20 -25.16
C GLY A 312 -11.05 0.11 -23.67
N GLY A 313 -10.04 0.93 -23.29
CA GLY A 313 -9.74 1.30 -21.91
C GLY A 313 -10.93 1.87 -21.16
N ARG A 314 -11.22 1.25 -20.02
CA ARG A 314 -12.09 1.88 -19.03
C ARG A 314 -11.25 2.90 -18.27
N SER A 315 -11.61 4.18 -18.34
CA SER A 315 -11.17 5.12 -17.33
C SER A 315 -11.57 4.57 -15.97
N VAL A 316 -10.61 4.29 -15.12
CA VAL A 316 -10.85 3.76 -13.77
C VAL A 316 -11.77 4.70 -12.97
N LEU A 317 -11.76 6.00 -13.31
CA LEU A 317 -12.45 7.03 -12.54
C LEU A 317 -13.89 7.33 -12.96
N ASN A 318 -14.25 7.17 -14.25
CA ASN A 318 -15.54 7.66 -14.73
C ASN A 318 -16.48 6.61 -15.34
N GLY A 319 -16.08 5.35 -15.45
CA GLY A 319 -16.92 4.29 -16.05
C GLY A 319 -17.30 4.54 -17.50
N LYS A 320 -16.82 5.62 -18.13
CA LYS A 320 -17.03 5.95 -19.54
C LYS A 320 -15.84 5.43 -20.35
N MET A 321 -16.14 4.57 -21.30
CA MET A 321 -15.20 4.21 -22.35
C MET A 321 -15.14 5.40 -23.31
N GLU A 322 -14.02 6.12 -23.31
CA GLU A 322 -13.72 7.03 -24.39
C GLU A 322 -13.11 6.24 -25.54
N ASP A 323 -13.57 6.49 -26.77
CA ASP A 323 -12.96 5.93 -27.98
C ASP A 323 -11.53 6.49 -28.11
N ILE A 324 -10.57 5.65 -27.71
CA ILE A 324 -9.16 6.02 -27.79
C ILE A 324 -8.70 5.79 -29.22
N THR A 325 -8.60 6.88 -29.95
CA THR A 325 -8.25 6.86 -31.38
C THR A 325 -6.75 6.83 -31.65
N LYS A 326 -5.91 7.07 -30.64
CA LYS A 326 -4.44 7.13 -30.81
C LYS A 326 -3.74 6.16 -29.86
N VAL A 327 -3.10 5.15 -30.40
CA VAL A 327 -2.13 4.30 -29.68
C VAL A 327 -0.82 5.07 -29.54
N LEU A 328 -0.28 5.16 -28.33
CA LEU A 328 1.03 5.75 -28.10
C LEU A 328 2.14 4.81 -28.58
N SER A 329 3.19 5.35 -29.17
CA SER A 329 4.42 4.63 -29.42
C SER A 329 5.15 4.34 -28.11
N ASP A 330 6.07 3.35 -28.12
CA ASP A 330 6.87 3.01 -26.94
C ASP A 330 7.73 4.19 -26.47
N GLU A 331 8.23 5.01 -27.40
CA GLU A 331 8.98 6.23 -27.08
C GLU A 331 8.11 7.31 -26.42
N GLU A 332 6.86 7.50 -26.89
CA GLU A 332 5.90 8.43 -26.26
C GLU A 332 5.56 7.96 -24.85
N LYS A 333 5.28 6.66 -24.63
CA LYS A 333 5.05 6.07 -23.31
C LYS A 333 6.25 6.27 -22.40
N LYS A 334 7.43 5.91 -22.86
CA LYS A 334 8.69 6.07 -22.12
C LYS A 334 8.92 7.52 -21.71
N HIS A 335 8.68 8.47 -22.60
CA HIS A 335 8.78 9.90 -22.30
C HIS A 335 7.82 10.33 -21.19
N ILE A 336 6.54 9.94 -21.27
CA ILE A 336 5.52 10.26 -20.27
C ILE A 336 5.91 9.66 -18.92
N TYR A 337 6.16 8.35 -18.86
CA TYR A 337 6.43 7.67 -17.60
C TYR A 337 7.73 8.14 -16.95
N LYS A 338 8.83 8.33 -17.71
CA LYS A 338 10.09 8.90 -17.18
C LYS A 338 9.90 10.32 -16.63
N THR A 339 9.13 11.15 -17.30
CA THR A 339 8.87 12.52 -16.84
C THR A 339 8.08 12.52 -15.54
N LEU A 340 7.03 11.70 -15.46
CA LEU A 340 6.21 11.56 -14.25
C LEU A 340 7.00 10.91 -13.10
N CYS A 341 7.86 9.93 -13.38
CA CYS A 341 8.75 9.32 -12.40
C CYS A 341 9.66 10.38 -11.75
N LYS A 342 10.38 11.15 -12.57
CA LYS A 342 11.26 12.22 -12.08
C LYS A 342 10.52 13.26 -11.27
N ALA A 343 9.35 13.69 -11.71
CA ALA A 343 8.55 14.68 -11.00
C ALA A 343 8.11 14.15 -9.61
N GLN A 344 7.60 12.91 -9.56
CA GLN A 344 7.17 12.27 -8.32
C GLN A 344 8.35 12.03 -7.37
N LEU A 345 9.46 11.46 -7.85
CA LEU A 345 10.66 11.25 -7.03
C LEU A 345 11.19 12.56 -6.44
N LYS A 346 11.16 13.66 -7.22
CA LYS A 346 11.54 14.99 -6.74
C LYS A 346 10.62 15.46 -5.60
N ALA A 347 9.31 15.18 -5.68
CA ALA A 347 8.36 15.51 -4.63
C ALA A 347 8.64 14.68 -3.36
N TRP A 348 8.77 13.36 -3.50
CA TRP A 348 9.01 12.46 -2.36
C TRP A 348 10.37 12.70 -1.69
N ASN A 349 11.36 13.15 -2.46
CA ASN A 349 12.66 13.55 -1.94
C ASN A 349 12.63 14.84 -1.09
N LYS A 350 11.51 15.56 -1.01
CA LYS A 350 11.33 16.65 -0.02
C LYS A 350 11.01 16.12 1.37
N GLY A 351 10.43 14.94 1.44
CA GLY A 351 10.17 14.18 2.67
C GLY A 351 11.32 13.24 3.04
N SER A 352 10.98 12.22 3.77
CA SER A 352 11.86 11.18 4.31
C SER A 352 11.96 9.93 3.42
N GLY A 353 11.28 9.93 2.28
CA GLY A 353 11.40 8.88 1.28
C GLY A 353 10.06 8.36 0.75
N TYR A 354 10.13 7.18 0.12
CA TYR A 354 8.99 6.63 -0.61
C TYR A 354 9.04 5.12 -0.71
N TYR A 355 7.87 4.50 -1.03
CA TYR A 355 7.72 3.09 -1.43
C TYR A 355 6.82 3.00 -2.64
N TYR A 356 7.35 2.48 -3.77
CA TYR A 356 6.58 2.27 -5.00
C TYR A 356 5.53 1.16 -4.82
N TRP A 357 4.31 1.33 -5.27
CA TRP A 357 3.29 0.30 -5.31
C TRP A 357 3.12 -0.23 -6.73
N SER A 358 3.51 -1.45 -7.03
CA SER A 358 4.07 -2.49 -6.19
C SER A 358 5.28 -3.14 -6.89
N TYR A 359 5.94 -4.10 -6.26
CA TYR A 359 7.14 -4.72 -6.82
C TYR A 359 6.84 -5.50 -8.09
N LYS A 360 5.80 -6.36 -8.09
CA LYS A 360 5.42 -7.13 -9.27
C LYS A 360 3.94 -7.55 -9.28
N LEU A 361 3.44 -7.78 -10.48
CA LEU A 361 2.12 -8.34 -10.78
C LEU A 361 2.26 -9.73 -11.39
N LEU A 362 1.28 -10.61 -11.14
CA LEU A 362 1.09 -11.86 -11.89
C LEU A 362 0.06 -11.73 -13.01
N THR A 363 -0.40 -10.52 -13.26
CA THR A 363 -1.35 -10.23 -14.33
C THR A 363 -0.64 -10.25 -15.68
N ASP A 364 -1.22 -10.96 -16.65
CA ASP A 364 -0.76 -10.94 -18.05
C ASP A 364 -1.32 -9.71 -18.76
N THR A 365 -0.49 -8.68 -18.89
CA THR A 365 -0.86 -7.41 -19.53
C THR A 365 -0.72 -7.44 -21.06
N VAL A 366 -0.21 -8.51 -21.63
CA VAL A 366 0.02 -8.68 -23.08
C VAL A 366 -1.12 -9.45 -23.73
N ASN A 367 -1.51 -10.60 -23.14
CA ASN A 367 -2.45 -11.53 -23.75
C ASN A 367 -3.85 -11.45 -23.14
N THR A 368 -3.98 -10.93 -21.93
CA THR A 368 -5.27 -10.85 -21.23
C THR A 368 -5.92 -9.50 -21.46
N LYS A 369 -7.00 -9.51 -22.25
CA LYS A 369 -7.77 -8.30 -22.56
C LYS A 369 -8.27 -7.60 -21.28
N GLY A 370 -8.06 -6.29 -21.21
CA GLY A 370 -8.47 -5.44 -20.09
C GLY A 370 -7.39 -5.15 -19.05
N TRP A 371 -6.20 -5.77 -19.20
CA TRP A 371 -5.05 -5.50 -18.33
C TRP A 371 -3.91 -4.76 -19.06
N GLU A 372 -4.13 -4.39 -20.30
CA GLU A 372 -3.20 -3.58 -21.06
C GLU A 372 -2.98 -2.23 -20.34
N GLY A 373 -1.72 -1.78 -20.26
CA GLY A 373 -1.35 -0.51 -19.59
C GLY A 373 -1.21 -0.60 -18.08
N TRP A 374 -1.42 -1.78 -17.47
CA TRP A 374 -1.23 -1.97 -16.03
C TRP A 374 0.23 -2.22 -15.64
N ASP A 375 1.15 -2.31 -16.60
CA ASP A 375 2.59 -2.51 -16.34
C ASP A 375 3.18 -1.43 -15.42
N SER A 376 2.61 -0.22 -15.43
CA SER A 376 3.03 0.90 -14.58
C SER A 376 2.73 0.71 -13.08
N TRP A 377 1.99 -0.34 -12.70
CA TRP A 377 1.85 -0.79 -11.33
C TRP A 377 2.94 -1.78 -10.89
N ASP A 378 3.71 -2.31 -11.83
CA ASP A 378 4.80 -3.27 -11.62
C ASP A 378 6.15 -2.57 -11.75
N LEU A 379 6.88 -2.44 -10.63
CA LEU A 379 8.18 -1.78 -10.62
C LEU A 379 9.21 -2.53 -11.45
N GLY A 380 9.20 -3.87 -11.41
CA GLY A 380 10.12 -4.69 -12.20
C GLY A 380 9.95 -4.44 -13.70
N ARG A 381 8.70 -4.39 -14.18
CA ARG A 381 8.37 -4.04 -15.57
C ARG A 381 8.71 -2.59 -15.89
N SER A 382 8.33 -1.65 -15.01
CA SER A 382 8.65 -0.23 -15.17
C SER A 382 10.16 0.03 -15.27
N ALA A 383 10.96 -0.71 -14.52
CA ALA A 383 12.42 -0.64 -14.61
C ALA A 383 12.94 -1.29 -15.93
N ALA A 384 12.38 -2.43 -16.33
CA ALA A 384 12.75 -3.09 -17.58
C ALA A 384 12.42 -2.25 -18.83
N PHE A 385 11.32 -1.49 -18.81
CA PHE A 385 10.96 -0.53 -19.86
C PHE A 385 11.69 0.81 -19.73
N GLU A 386 12.58 0.95 -18.77
CA GLU A 386 13.28 2.19 -18.47
C GLU A 386 12.35 3.37 -18.12
N TRP A 387 11.18 3.10 -17.55
CA TRP A 387 10.24 4.12 -17.06
C TRP A 387 10.60 4.59 -15.66
N PHE A 388 11.14 3.68 -14.85
CA PHE A 388 11.60 3.95 -13.49
C PHE A 388 13.12 3.93 -13.40
N GLU A 389 13.67 4.95 -12.77
CA GLU A 389 15.09 5.09 -12.48
C GLU A 389 15.25 5.84 -11.16
N THR A 390 15.98 5.26 -10.19
CA THR A 390 16.32 5.96 -8.95
C THR A 390 17.31 7.07 -9.24
N GLU A 391 17.09 8.26 -8.69
CA GLU A 391 18.08 9.35 -8.68
C GLU A 391 19.27 9.02 -7.79
#